data_bf4f390ff768524ef02a1a6909cb5f2c
#
_entry.id   bf4f390ff768524ef02a1a6909cb5f2c
#
_cell.length_a   1.000
_cell.length_b   1.000
_cell.length_c   1.000
_cell.angle_alpha   90.00
_cell.angle_beta   90.00
_cell.angle_gamma   90.00
#
_symmetry.space_group_name_H-M   'P 1'
#
loop_
_entity.id
_entity.type
_entity.pdbx_description
1 polymer ?
#
loop_
_entity_poly.entity_id
_entity_poly.type
_entity_poly.pdbx_seq_one_letter_code
_entity_poly.pdbx_strand_id
1 'polypeptide(L)'
;TVRDFMVASGRGRPRMDMVGDARFVADRLEEWFTTPACDGFVIQAPVCPGSYADFVDLVVPELQRRGLFRTEYAGTTLREHLGLARAERGAWRVRQPAAAERVSAPSPGS
;
A
#
# COMPACT_ATOMS: atom_id res chain seq x y z
N THR A 1 -15.27 -4.74 26.65
CA THR A 1 -14.02 -4.87 27.41
C THR A 1 -12.81 -4.53 26.54
N VAL A 2 -11.64 -4.28 27.13
CA VAL A 2 -10.37 -4.08 26.38
C VAL A 2 -10.07 -5.27 25.46
N ARG A 3 -10.42 -6.47 25.91
CA ARG A 3 -10.29 -7.70 25.09
C ARG A 3 -11.16 -7.64 23.83
N ASP A 4 -12.42 -7.19 23.98
CA ASP A 4 -13.35 -7.09 22.85
C ASP A 4 -12.86 -6.04 21.84
N PHE A 5 -12.32 -4.93 22.35
CA PHE A 5 -11.69 -3.92 21.52
C PHE A 5 -10.47 -4.46 20.77
N MET A 6 -9.60 -5.21 21.44
CA MET A 6 -8.41 -5.81 20.79
C MET A 6 -8.78 -6.84 19.74
N VAL A 7 -9.84 -7.62 19.97
CA VAL A 7 -10.34 -8.60 18.99
C VAL A 7 -10.97 -7.87 17.79
N ALA A 8 -11.82 -6.88 18.06
CA ALA A 8 -12.51 -6.10 17.02
C ALA A 8 -11.55 -5.24 16.18
N SER A 9 -10.49 -4.69 16.79
CA SER A 9 -9.53 -3.82 16.12
C SER A 9 -8.34 -4.55 15.50
N GLY A 10 -8.29 -5.89 15.56
CA GLY A 10 -7.19 -6.66 15.01
C GLY A 10 -5.81 -6.16 15.45
N ARG A 11 -5.63 -5.89 16.74
CA ARG A 11 -4.47 -5.22 17.33
C ARG A 11 -4.31 -3.74 16.92
N GLY A 12 -5.45 -3.04 16.72
CA GLY A 12 -5.45 -1.60 16.42
C GLY A 12 -5.22 -1.24 14.96
N ARG A 13 -5.17 -2.23 14.07
CA ARG A 13 -5.17 -2.00 12.61
C ARG A 13 -6.46 -2.53 12.01
N PRO A 14 -7.22 -1.70 11.28
CA PRO A 14 -8.34 -2.19 10.50
C PRO A 14 -7.82 -3.26 9.54
N ARG A 15 -8.33 -4.49 9.68
CA ARG A 15 -8.06 -5.57 8.74
C ARG A 15 -9.34 -5.89 8.01
N MET A 16 -9.25 -5.90 6.71
CA MET A 16 -10.33 -6.39 5.88
C MET A 16 -10.03 -7.86 5.60
N ASP A 17 -10.61 -8.74 6.41
CA ASP A 17 -10.48 -10.16 6.20
C ASP A 17 -11.43 -10.56 5.05
N MET A 18 -10.84 -10.95 3.92
CA MET A 18 -11.58 -11.43 2.75
C MET A 18 -11.47 -12.94 2.69
N VAL A 19 -12.55 -13.61 3.01
CA VAL A 19 -12.65 -15.08 2.94
C VAL A 19 -13.75 -15.41 1.93
N GLY A 20 -13.37 -16.04 0.83
CA GLY A 20 -14.29 -16.38 -0.24
C GLY A 20 -13.57 -16.92 -1.46
N ASP A 21 -14.31 -17.13 -2.55
CA ASP A 21 -13.74 -17.49 -3.83
C ASP A 21 -13.05 -16.28 -4.50
N ALA A 22 -12.35 -16.54 -5.60
CA ALA A 22 -11.61 -15.51 -6.33
C ALA A 22 -12.50 -14.36 -6.82
N ARG A 23 -13.74 -14.66 -7.18
CA ARG A 23 -14.72 -13.65 -7.61
C ARG A 23 -15.10 -12.73 -6.48
N PHE A 24 -15.45 -13.29 -5.33
CA PHE A 24 -15.81 -12.53 -4.14
C PHE A 24 -14.67 -11.59 -3.73
N VAL A 25 -13.43 -12.09 -3.71
CA VAL A 25 -12.27 -11.26 -3.38
C VAL A 25 -12.08 -10.15 -4.42
N ALA A 26 -12.18 -10.47 -5.70
CA ALA A 26 -12.07 -9.46 -6.77
C ALA A 26 -13.19 -8.41 -6.70
N ASP A 27 -14.45 -8.80 -6.40
CA ASP A 27 -15.58 -7.88 -6.24
C ASP A 27 -15.32 -6.89 -5.09
N ARG A 28 -14.77 -7.35 -3.99
CA ARG A 28 -14.44 -6.49 -2.85
C ARG A 28 -13.29 -5.52 -3.15
N LEU A 29 -12.26 -5.98 -3.83
CA LEU A 29 -11.15 -5.12 -4.26
C LEU A 29 -11.63 -4.05 -5.25
N GLU A 30 -12.47 -4.43 -6.21
CA GLU A 30 -13.07 -3.50 -7.17
C GLU A 30 -13.96 -2.46 -6.49
N GLU A 31 -14.85 -2.89 -5.60
CA GLU A 31 -15.73 -2.00 -4.82
C GLU A 31 -14.93 -0.91 -4.10
N TRP A 32 -13.86 -1.29 -3.42
CA TRP A 32 -13.05 -0.34 -2.65
C TRP A 32 -12.16 0.55 -3.51
N PHE A 33 -11.73 0.06 -4.66
CA PHE A 33 -10.90 0.82 -5.59
C PHE A 33 -11.74 1.82 -6.40
N THR A 34 -12.95 1.45 -6.80
CA THR A 34 -13.85 2.32 -7.58
C THR A 34 -14.60 3.31 -6.71
N THR A 35 -14.87 2.96 -5.48
CA THR A 35 -15.31 3.91 -4.46
C THR A 35 -14.07 4.62 -3.92
N PRO A 36 -13.99 5.96 -3.78
CA PRO A 36 -12.77 6.65 -3.34
C PRO A 36 -12.37 6.30 -1.89
N ALA A 37 -12.19 5.01 -1.63
CA ALA A 37 -11.86 4.47 -0.31
C ALA A 37 -10.35 4.22 -0.16
N CYS A 38 -9.66 3.87 -1.26
CA CYS A 38 -8.22 3.60 -1.26
C CYS A 38 -7.62 3.71 -2.67
N ASP A 39 -6.31 3.95 -2.75
CA ASP A 39 -5.55 4.03 -4.00
C ASP A 39 -4.88 2.68 -4.37
N GLY A 40 -4.95 1.70 -3.49
CA GLY A 40 -4.35 0.38 -3.70
C GLY A 40 -4.41 -0.49 -2.45
N PHE A 41 -3.90 -1.70 -2.57
CA PHE A 41 -4.00 -2.73 -1.54
C PHE A 41 -2.65 -3.33 -1.22
N VAL A 42 -2.43 -3.61 0.06
CA VAL A 42 -1.36 -4.48 0.52
C VAL A 42 -1.98 -5.82 0.91
N ILE A 43 -1.67 -6.85 0.15
CA ILE A 43 -2.16 -8.20 0.42
C ILE A 43 -1.30 -8.84 1.51
N GLN A 44 -1.95 -9.28 2.57
CA GLN A 44 -1.32 -9.99 3.67
C GLN A 44 -1.89 -11.40 3.76
N ALA A 45 -1.12 -12.37 3.32
CA ALA A 45 -1.55 -13.76 3.32
C ALA A 45 -1.35 -14.39 4.72
N PRO A 46 -2.35 -15.13 5.24
CA PRO A 46 -2.26 -15.79 6.53
C PRO A 46 -1.28 -16.98 6.51
N VAL A 47 -1.10 -17.62 5.36
CA VAL A 47 -0.20 -18.77 5.17
C VAL A 47 0.74 -18.52 4.00
N CYS A 48 2.02 -18.54 4.26
CA CYS A 48 3.06 -18.36 3.24
C CYS A 48 3.70 -19.73 2.91
N PRO A 49 3.92 -20.07 1.63
CA PRO A 49 3.64 -19.30 0.42
C PRO A 49 2.21 -19.52 -0.14
N GLY A 50 1.46 -20.52 0.35
CA GLY A 50 0.24 -21.02 -0.28
C GLY A 50 -0.79 -19.95 -0.60
N SER A 51 -1.18 -19.13 0.40
CA SER A 51 -2.21 -18.11 0.16
C SER A 51 -1.76 -17.01 -0.81
N TYR A 52 -0.46 -16.76 -0.97
CA TYR A 52 0.03 -15.86 -2.02
C TYR A 52 -0.07 -16.50 -3.40
N ALA A 53 0.25 -17.80 -3.51
CA ALA A 53 0.10 -18.54 -4.75
C ALA A 53 -1.37 -18.54 -5.19
N ASP A 54 -2.28 -18.89 -4.29
CA ASP A 54 -3.73 -18.86 -4.55
C ASP A 54 -4.21 -17.48 -5.01
N PHE A 55 -3.74 -16.40 -4.38
CA PHE A 55 -4.10 -15.05 -4.79
C PHE A 55 -3.59 -14.74 -6.20
N VAL A 56 -2.34 -15.06 -6.51
CA VAL A 56 -1.74 -14.81 -7.81
C VAL A 56 -2.38 -15.66 -8.90
N ASP A 57 -2.68 -16.91 -8.61
CA ASP A 57 -3.17 -17.85 -9.61
C ASP A 57 -4.68 -17.73 -9.87
N LEU A 58 -5.45 -17.26 -8.88
CA LEU A 58 -6.91 -17.21 -8.98
C LEU A 58 -7.49 -15.79 -9.02
N VAL A 59 -7.00 -14.88 -8.18
CA VAL A 59 -7.58 -13.53 -8.06
C VAL A 59 -6.97 -12.57 -9.09
N VAL A 60 -5.66 -12.62 -9.31
CA VAL A 60 -5.00 -11.73 -10.28
C VAL A 60 -5.55 -11.89 -11.69
N PRO A 61 -5.76 -13.10 -12.24
CA PRO A 61 -6.36 -13.25 -13.56
C PRO A 61 -7.79 -12.66 -13.66
N GLU A 62 -8.57 -12.76 -12.59
CA GLU A 62 -9.91 -12.17 -12.56
C GLU A 62 -9.84 -10.62 -12.56
N LEU A 63 -8.91 -10.03 -11.82
CA LEU A 63 -8.67 -8.59 -11.84
C LEU A 63 -8.15 -8.11 -13.20
N GLN A 64 -7.31 -8.89 -13.86
CA GLN A 64 -6.84 -8.60 -15.22
C GLN A 64 -7.98 -8.64 -16.22
N ARG A 65 -8.86 -9.65 -16.15
CA ARG A 65 -10.05 -9.78 -17.00
C ARG A 65 -10.99 -8.58 -16.85
N ARG A 66 -11.05 -7.97 -15.66
CA ARG A 66 -11.84 -6.75 -15.38
C ARG A 66 -11.11 -5.45 -15.78
N GLY A 67 -9.86 -5.51 -16.21
CA GLY A 67 -9.05 -4.33 -16.53
C GLY A 67 -8.57 -3.55 -15.31
N LEU A 68 -8.65 -4.15 -14.12
CA LEU A 68 -8.24 -3.53 -12.85
C LEU A 68 -6.77 -3.80 -12.50
N PHE A 69 -6.15 -4.73 -13.18
CA PHE A 69 -4.75 -5.08 -12.97
C PHE A 69 -4.03 -5.22 -14.32
N ARG A 70 -2.77 -4.82 -14.35
CA ARG A 70 -1.95 -4.88 -15.56
C ARG A 70 -1.77 -6.32 -16.05
N THR A 71 -1.78 -6.52 -17.35
CA THR A 71 -1.44 -7.79 -18.00
C THR A 71 0.03 -7.84 -18.41
N GLU A 72 0.64 -6.67 -18.66
CA GLU A 72 2.02 -6.52 -19.05
C GLU A 72 2.67 -5.33 -18.33
N TYR A 73 3.99 -5.34 -18.28
CA TYR A 73 4.75 -4.21 -17.76
C TYR A 73 5.11 -3.25 -18.90
N ALA A 74 4.74 -1.98 -18.75
CA ALA A 74 5.01 -0.93 -19.72
C ALA A 74 6.48 -0.44 -19.70
N GLY A 75 7.27 -0.82 -18.70
CA GLY A 75 8.64 -0.37 -18.51
C GLY A 75 9.51 -1.43 -17.87
N THR A 76 10.78 -1.10 -17.61
CA THR A 76 11.78 -1.99 -17.03
C THR A 76 12.11 -1.67 -15.57
N THR A 77 11.64 -0.53 -15.06
CA THR A 77 11.91 -0.09 -13.70
C THR A 77 10.63 0.13 -12.91
N LEU A 78 10.68 -0.06 -11.58
CA LEU A 78 9.56 0.22 -10.71
C LEU A 78 9.06 1.67 -10.84
N ARG A 79 9.97 2.62 -11.05
CA ARG A 79 9.64 4.03 -11.22
C ARG A 79 8.78 4.28 -12.47
N GLU A 80 9.11 3.64 -13.57
CA GLU A 80 8.32 3.69 -14.81
C GLU A 80 6.93 3.09 -14.59
N HIS A 81 6.83 1.96 -13.89
CA HIS A 81 5.55 1.34 -13.57
C HIS A 81 4.66 2.20 -12.66
N LEU A 82 5.26 3.08 -11.86
CA LEU A 82 4.53 4.03 -11.00
C LEU A 82 4.28 5.39 -11.70
N GLY A 83 4.62 5.53 -12.98
CA GLY A 83 4.46 6.78 -13.73
C GLY A 83 5.34 7.93 -13.21
N LEU A 84 6.41 7.63 -12.49
CA LEU A 84 7.30 8.63 -11.90
C LEU A 84 8.43 8.98 -12.86
N ALA A 85 8.69 10.27 -13.06
CA ALA A 85 9.82 10.74 -13.84
C ALA A 85 11.14 10.23 -13.26
N ARG A 86 12.11 9.95 -14.14
CA ARG A 86 13.46 9.54 -13.73
C ARG A 86 14.09 10.67 -12.92
N ALA A 87 14.50 10.39 -11.69
CA ALA A 87 15.21 11.35 -10.88
C ALA A 87 16.61 11.61 -11.47
N GLU A 88 16.99 12.86 -11.60
CA GLU A 88 18.36 13.23 -11.98
C GLU A 88 19.36 12.77 -10.92
N ARG A 89 20.56 12.40 -11.37
CA ARG A 89 21.61 11.94 -10.48
C ARG A 89 22.01 13.07 -9.53
N GLY A 90 21.76 12.85 -8.23
CA GLY A 90 22.07 13.84 -7.19
C GLY A 90 20.91 14.78 -6.82
N ALA A 91 19.74 14.67 -7.43
CA ALA A 91 18.57 15.50 -7.12
C ALA A 91 18.17 15.46 -5.62
N TRP A 92 18.49 14.38 -4.91
CA TRP A 92 18.28 14.25 -3.46
C TRP A 92 19.10 15.25 -2.63
N ARG A 93 20.24 15.76 -3.17
CA ARG A 93 21.11 16.74 -2.49
C ARG A 93 20.49 18.14 -2.45
N VAL A 94 19.60 18.43 -3.40
CA VAL A 94 18.97 19.77 -3.52
C VAL A 94 17.77 19.89 -2.56
N ARG A 95 17.24 18.77 -2.06
CA ARG A 95 16.06 18.73 -1.19
C ARG A 95 16.34 18.74 0.31
N GLN A 96 17.58 18.90 0.73
CA GLN A 96 17.79 19.20 2.15
C GLN A 96 17.37 20.66 2.36
N PRO A 97 16.27 20.95 3.07
CA PRO A 97 16.07 22.29 3.58
C PRO A 97 17.30 22.62 4.39
N ALA A 98 17.89 23.79 4.15
CA ALA A 98 18.98 24.31 4.98
C ALA A 98 18.58 24.02 6.43
N ALA A 99 19.48 23.37 7.16
CA ALA A 99 19.24 22.96 8.56
C ALA A 99 18.61 24.17 9.26
N ALA A 100 17.37 23.96 9.74
CA ALA A 100 16.66 25.00 10.44
C ALA A 100 17.64 25.62 11.44
N GLU A 101 17.91 26.92 11.29
CA GLU A 101 18.69 27.69 12.25
C GLU A 101 18.24 27.27 13.64
N ARG A 102 19.14 26.66 14.36
CA ARG A 102 18.88 26.29 15.75
C ARG A 102 18.59 27.61 16.45
N VAL A 103 17.31 27.83 16.70
CA VAL A 103 16.90 28.92 17.56
C VAL A 103 17.67 28.72 18.87
N SER A 104 18.70 29.52 19.06
CA SER A 104 19.45 29.57 20.32
C SER A 104 18.46 29.97 21.39
N ALA A 105 18.14 29.04 22.28
CA ALA A 105 17.35 29.32 23.46
C ALA A 105 18.04 30.44 24.24
N PRO A 106 17.35 31.50 24.66
CA PRO A 106 17.94 32.52 25.55
C PRO A 106 18.32 31.85 26.85
N SER A 107 19.57 32.06 27.26
CA SER A 107 20.07 31.65 28.56
C SER A 107 19.22 32.25 29.68
N PRO A 108 18.79 31.49 30.70
CA PRO A 108 18.13 32.04 31.86
C PRO A 108 19.15 32.91 32.59
N GLY A 109 18.86 34.23 32.64
CA GLY A 109 19.65 35.21 33.36
C GLY A 109 19.66 34.94 34.89
N SER A 110 20.74 35.26 35.47
CA SER A 110 21.07 35.22 36.88
C SER A 110 20.09 35.98 37.75
#